data_db986cd6c9bf3a0026b7f395c7795e01
#
_entry.id   db986cd6c9bf3a0026b7f395c7795e01
#
_cell.length_a   1.000
_cell.length_b   1.000
_cell.length_c   1.000
_cell.angle_alpha   90.00
_cell.angle_beta   90.00
_cell.angle_gamma   90.00
#
_symmetry.space_group_name_H-M   'P 1'
#
loop_
_entity.id
_entity.type
_entity.pdbx_description
1 polymer ?
#
loop_
_entity_poly.entity_id
_entity_poly.type
_entity_poly.pdbx_seq_one_letter_code
_entity_poly.pdbx_strand_id
1 'polypeptide(L)'
;IWKTNRLCLNFGGLKIKRKIMKHTQTLILSALLFTVGCEKSAETYFDLSDKALADNQIEESISHLKDLLSHHENDSLSSKAQYKLSVIYLNWKNDLSAGLNALQQTIEKYPNSKHAVQATKEIENFPAWVFNKAESLRRRKDIKESISNCSYLVENYSDHPLSAKAQYLIGDIYMNDLRDFDTAINEYRKVLSQFSGSGQEAHAQFMIGYIYANILKDSAKAKNEYQTFLTRFPKHDLSPSVRFELDFLGKDINEIPALKHITS
;
A
#
# COMPACT_ATOMS: atom_id res chain seq x y z
N ILE A 1 -7.06 -42.84 -23.51
CA ILE A 1 -7.41 -43.87 -22.51
C ILE A 1 -6.11 -44.49 -22.01
N TRP A 2 -5.55 -44.09 -20.90
CA TRP A 2 -4.74 -44.84 -19.92
C TRP A 2 -4.49 -43.93 -18.73
N LYS A 3 -5.30 -44.15 -17.69
CA LYS A 3 -5.05 -43.61 -16.34
C LYS A 3 -3.98 -44.50 -15.69
N THR A 4 -2.83 -43.95 -15.36
CA THR A 4 -1.89 -44.62 -14.45
C THR A 4 -2.09 -44.12 -13.05
N ASN A 5 -2.94 -44.82 -12.29
CA ASN A 5 -2.96 -44.72 -10.82
C ASN A 5 -1.66 -45.34 -10.29
N ARG A 6 -0.77 -44.56 -9.68
CA ARG A 6 0.33 -45.11 -8.87
C ARG A 6 -0.15 -45.28 -7.43
N LEU A 7 -0.32 -46.51 -7.03
CA LEU A 7 -0.53 -46.92 -5.65
C LEU A 7 0.76 -46.68 -4.84
N CYS A 8 0.65 -45.94 -3.74
CA CYS A 8 1.67 -45.91 -2.70
C CYS A 8 1.56 -47.19 -1.88
N LEU A 9 2.52 -48.12 -2.06
CA LEU A 9 2.63 -49.31 -1.27
C LEU A 9 3.35 -49.03 0.06
N ASN A 10 2.62 -49.27 1.15
CA ASN A 10 3.10 -49.15 2.52
C ASN A 10 3.82 -50.48 2.87
N PHE A 11 5.14 -50.49 3.04
CA PHE A 11 5.88 -51.64 3.52
C PHE A 11 6.07 -51.60 5.03
N GLY A 12 5.19 -52.27 5.75
CA GLY A 12 5.38 -52.63 7.16
C GLY A 12 6.37 -53.76 7.32
N GLY A 13 7.24 -53.57 8.24
CA GLY A 13 8.11 -54.44 9.01
C GLY A 13 8.42 -55.86 8.55
N LEU A 14 9.68 -56.11 8.15
CA LEU A 14 10.27 -57.44 8.15
C LEU A 14 11.36 -57.50 9.24
N LYS A 15 11.13 -58.32 10.27
CA LYS A 15 12.14 -58.75 11.23
C LYS A 15 13.07 -59.76 10.58
N ILE A 16 14.33 -59.42 10.37
CA ILE A 16 15.37 -60.36 9.96
C ILE A 16 16.18 -60.78 11.17
N LYS A 17 16.16 -62.09 11.46
CA LYS A 17 16.97 -62.78 12.48
C LYS A 17 18.45 -62.76 12.07
N ARG A 18 19.34 -62.38 13.01
CA ARG A 18 20.81 -62.48 12.91
C ARG A 18 21.23 -63.93 12.72
N LYS A 19 22.07 -64.19 11.73
CA LYS A 19 23.02 -65.30 11.72
C LYS A 19 24.40 -64.78 11.30
N ILE A 20 25.35 -65.00 12.17
CA ILE A 20 26.74 -64.59 12.07
C ILE A 20 27.49 -65.52 11.11
N MET A 21 28.22 -65.01 10.15
CA MET A 21 29.39 -65.67 9.62
C MET A 21 30.38 -64.65 9.04
N LYS A 22 31.66 -64.88 9.38
CA LYS A 22 32.84 -64.06 9.18
C LYS A 22 33.33 -64.09 7.73
N HIS A 23 33.91 -62.96 7.36
CA HIS A 23 35.05 -62.69 6.46
C HIS A 23 34.77 -61.86 5.21
N THR A 24 35.36 -60.64 5.33
CA THR A 24 36.09 -59.87 4.31
C THR A 24 35.33 -59.39 3.07
N GLN A 25 35.17 -58.18 3.04
CA GLN A 25 35.46 -57.15 2.08
C GLN A 25 34.45 -56.00 2.17
N THR A 26 35.02 -54.89 2.54
CA THR A 26 34.41 -53.59 2.63
C THR A 26 33.77 -53.18 1.30
N LEU A 27 32.47 -53.17 1.24
CA LEU A 27 31.71 -52.39 0.28
C LEU A 27 30.76 -51.54 1.10
N ILE A 28 31.20 -50.28 1.32
CA ILE A 28 30.36 -49.21 1.83
C ILE A 28 29.32 -48.93 0.76
N LEU A 29 28.21 -49.63 0.81
CA LEU A 29 27.01 -49.26 0.08
C LEU A 29 26.33 -48.16 0.91
N SER A 30 26.73 -46.90 0.68
CA SER A 30 25.99 -45.77 1.16
C SER A 30 24.59 -45.83 0.53
N ALA A 31 23.65 -46.43 1.27
CA ALA A 31 22.23 -46.25 0.99
C ALA A 31 21.91 -44.78 1.20
N LEU A 32 22.07 -43.98 0.16
CA LEU A 32 21.36 -42.69 0.02
C LEU A 32 19.88 -43.06 0.06
N LEU A 33 19.30 -42.97 1.23
CA LEU A 33 17.87 -42.82 1.40
C LEU A 33 17.48 -41.51 0.76
N PHE A 34 17.25 -41.53 -0.55
CA PHE A 34 16.42 -40.51 -1.19
C PHE A 34 15.05 -40.65 -0.53
N THR A 35 14.79 -39.87 0.50
CA THR A 35 13.44 -39.48 0.85
C THR A 35 12.91 -38.71 -0.34
N VAL A 36 12.31 -39.41 -1.29
CA VAL A 36 11.44 -38.81 -2.29
C VAL A 36 10.25 -38.31 -1.47
N GLY A 37 10.41 -37.14 -0.87
CA GLY A 37 9.27 -36.38 -0.36
C GLY A 37 8.32 -36.23 -1.55
N CYS A 38 7.12 -36.73 -1.43
CA CYS A 38 6.10 -36.58 -2.47
C CYS A 38 5.90 -35.07 -2.65
N GLU A 39 6.46 -34.53 -3.73
CA GLU A 39 6.31 -33.11 -4.05
C GLU A 39 4.82 -32.80 -4.22
N LYS A 40 4.31 -31.82 -3.50
CA LYS A 40 2.89 -31.44 -3.58
C LYS A 40 2.60 -30.90 -4.98
N SER A 41 1.41 -31.17 -5.50
CA SER A 41 0.97 -30.59 -6.79
C SER A 41 0.76 -29.07 -6.67
N ALA A 42 0.79 -28.36 -7.79
CA ALA A 42 0.48 -26.94 -7.87
C ALA A 42 -0.89 -26.63 -7.25
N GLU A 43 -1.90 -27.46 -7.51
CA GLU A 43 -3.24 -27.36 -6.94
C GLU A 43 -3.20 -27.46 -5.41
N THR A 44 -2.44 -28.43 -4.87
CA THR A 44 -2.30 -28.56 -3.41
C THR A 44 -1.69 -27.33 -2.76
N TYR A 45 -0.63 -26.76 -3.33
CA TYR A 45 -0.03 -25.54 -2.81
C TYR A 45 -1.01 -24.34 -2.90
N PHE A 46 -1.76 -24.26 -3.99
CA PHE A 46 -2.74 -23.19 -4.17
C PHE A 46 -3.87 -23.27 -3.14
N ASP A 47 -4.40 -24.47 -2.89
CA ASP A 47 -5.45 -24.72 -1.89
C ASP A 47 -4.95 -24.47 -0.46
N LEU A 48 -3.71 -24.85 -0.15
CA LEU A 48 -3.08 -24.55 1.14
C LEU A 48 -2.93 -23.04 1.34
N SER A 49 -2.58 -22.29 0.30
CA SER A 49 -2.55 -20.83 0.35
C SER A 49 -3.93 -20.23 0.60
N ASP A 50 -4.97 -20.75 -0.07
CA ASP A 50 -6.35 -20.28 0.14
C ASP A 50 -6.81 -20.54 1.58
N LYS A 51 -6.52 -21.72 2.11
CA LYS A 51 -6.83 -22.06 3.50
C LYS A 51 -6.08 -21.17 4.50
N ALA A 52 -4.77 -21.03 4.34
CA ALA A 52 -3.97 -20.18 5.21
C ALA A 52 -4.49 -18.71 5.21
N LEU A 53 -4.88 -18.20 4.03
CA LEU A 53 -5.45 -16.86 3.93
C LEU A 53 -6.80 -16.75 4.65
N ALA A 54 -7.66 -17.75 4.55
CA ALA A 54 -8.94 -17.81 5.26
C ALA A 54 -8.74 -17.87 6.78
N ASP A 55 -7.68 -18.56 7.23
CA ASP A 55 -7.29 -18.66 8.64
C ASP A 55 -6.48 -17.43 9.14
N ASN A 56 -6.38 -16.36 8.31
CA ASN A 56 -5.60 -15.13 8.56
C ASN A 56 -4.09 -15.38 8.76
N GLN A 57 -3.57 -16.47 8.22
CA GLN A 57 -2.15 -16.86 8.25
C GLN A 57 -1.44 -16.33 6.99
N ILE A 58 -1.26 -15.02 6.90
CA ILE A 58 -0.85 -14.32 5.68
C ILE A 58 0.52 -14.79 5.17
N GLU A 59 1.52 -14.92 6.07
CA GLU A 59 2.87 -15.35 5.70
C GLU A 59 2.89 -16.79 5.19
N GLU A 60 2.09 -17.67 5.78
CA GLU A 60 1.97 -19.06 5.35
C GLU A 60 1.32 -19.14 3.96
N SER A 61 0.27 -18.33 3.71
CA SER A 61 -0.34 -18.21 2.40
C SER A 61 0.67 -17.77 1.33
N ILE A 62 1.49 -16.75 1.64
CA ILE A 62 2.57 -16.28 0.75
C ILE A 62 3.61 -17.37 0.51
N SER A 63 4.00 -18.12 1.56
CA SER A 63 4.96 -19.23 1.43
C SER A 63 4.46 -20.29 0.46
N HIS A 64 3.23 -20.73 0.61
CA HIS A 64 2.64 -21.74 -0.27
C HIS A 64 2.57 -21.29 -1.73
N LEU A 65 2.27 -20.01 -2.01
CA LEU A 65 2.30 -19.50 -3.38
C LEU A 65 3.72 -19.44 -3.95
N LYS A 66 4.71 -19.09 -3.13
CA LYS A 66 6.12 -19.09 -3.54
C LYS A 66 6.63 -20.51 -3.81
N ASP A 67 6.23 -21.48 -2.98
CA ASP A 67 6.55 -22.90 -3.21
C ASP A 67 5.94 -23.40 -4.53
N LEU A 68 4.66 -23.04 -4.81
CA LEU A 68 4.03 -23.34 -6.10
C LEU A 68 4.88 -22.78 -7.26
N LEU A 69 5.24 -21.51 -7.18
CA LEU A 69 5.98 -20.84 -8.25
C LEU A 69 7.40 -21.37 -8.42
N SER A 70 8.03 -21.85 -7.36
CA SER A 70 9.38 -22.43 -7.42
C SER A 70 9.42 -23.84 -7.96
N HIS A 71 8.41 -24.67 -7.66
CA HIS A 71 8.36 -26.09 -8.07
C HIS A 71 7.56 -26.32 -9.35
N HIS A 72 6.63 -25.44 -9.67
CA HIS A 72 5.66 -25.60 -10.76
C HIS A 72 5.57 -24.33 -11.65
N GLU A 73 6.70 -23.72 -12.00
CA GLU A 73 6.74 -22.43 -12.71
C GLU A 73 5.91 -22.42 -14.02
N ASN A 74 5.82 -23.56 -14.71
CA ASN A 74 5.11 -23.70 -15.98
C ASN A 74 3.71 -24.33 -15.85
N ASP A 75 3.19 -24.45 -14.63
CA ASP A 75 1.84 -24.94 -14.41
C ASP A 75 0.78 -23.90 -14.81
N SER A 76 -0.39 -24.36 -15.17
CA SER A 76 -1.53 -23.50 -15.52
C SER A 76 -1.96 -22.55 -14.39
N LEU A 77 -1.69 -22.91 -13.12
CA LEU A 77 -1.99 -22.13 -11.93
C LEU A 77 -0.93 -21.06 -11.62
N SER A 78 0.25 -21.13 -12.23
CA SER A 78 1.39 -20.28 -11.84
C SER A 78 1.14 -18.79 -12.11
N SER A 79 0.51 -18.44 -13.22
CA SER A 79 0.11 -17.06 -13.50
C SER A 79 -0.93 -16.56 -12.47
N LYS A 80 -1.85 -17.42 -12.04
CA LYS A 80 -2.84 -17.09 -11.01
C LYS A 80 -2.19 -16.95 -9.64
N ALA A 81 -1.23 -17.80 -9.32
CA ALA A 81 -0.48 -17.76 -8.06
C ALA A 81 0.37 -16.48 -7.95
N GLN A 82 1.09 -16.11 -9.03
CA GLN A 82 1.89 -14.90 -9.09
C GLN A 82 1.02 -13.64 -8.92
N TYR A 83 -0.12 -13.59 -9.63
CA TYR A 83 -1.08 -12.51 -9.47
C TYR A 83 -1.69 -12.48 -8.06
N LYS A 84 -1.99 -13.64 -7.46
CA LYS A 84 -2.52 -13.71 -6.09
C LYS A 84 -1.53 -13.18 -5.04
N LEU A 85 -0.23 -13.37 -5.24
CA LEU A 85 0.80 -12.74 -4.39
C LEU A 85 0.64 -11.21 -4.38
N SER A 86 0.42 -10.56 -5.54
CA SER A 86 0.22 -9.11 -5.58
C SER A 86 -1.01 -8.70 -4.77
N VAL A 87 -2.11 -9.43 -4.93
CA VAL A 87 -3.35 -9.16 -4.18
C VAL A 87 -3.12 -9.26 -2.67
N ILE A 88 -2.37 -10.27 -2.21
CA ILE A 88 -2.07 -10.44 -0.78
C ILE A 88 -1.19 -9.29 -0.28
N TYR A 89 -0.11 -8.96 -0.98
CA TYR A 89 0.76 -7.84 -0.59
C TYR A 89 0.00 -6.52 -0.53
N LEU A 90 -0.84 -6.23 -1.53
CA LEU A 90 -1.57 -4.97 -1.62
C LEU A 90 -2.69 -4.84 -0.58
N ASN A 91 -3.43 -5.91 -0.30
CA ASN A 91 -4.66 -5.81 0.49
C ASN A 91 -4.51 -6.26 1.95
N TRP A 92 -3.64 -7.23 2.24
CA TRP A 92 -3.46 -7.77 3.59
C TRP A 92 -2.23 -7.24 4.29
N LYS A 93 -1.12 -7.06 3.55
CA LYS A 93 0.14 -6.56 4.13
C LYS A 93 0.30 -5.04 4.00
N ASN A 94 -0.46 -4.39 3.16
CA ASN A 94 -0.26 -3.00 2.76
C ASN A 94 1.19 -2.73 2.27
N ASP A 95 1.81 -3.74 1.65
CA ASP A 95 3.15 -3.63 1.05
C ASP A 95 3.00 -3.30 -0.43
N LEU A 96 2.97 -2.00 -0.71
CA LEU A 96 2.73 -1.49 -2.07
C LEU A 96 3.86 -1.86 -3.03
N SER A 97 5.10 -1.84 -2.55
CA SER A 97 6.27 -2.16 -3.37
C SER A 97 6.32 -3.64 -3.75
N ALA A 98 6.11 -4.54 -2.78
CA ALA A 98 6.06 -5.97 -3.06
C ALA A 98 4.86 -6.32 -3.95
N GLY A 99 3.71 -5.67 -3.74
CA GLY A 99 2.52 -5.87 -4.56
C GLY A 99 2.71 -5.44 -6.01
N LEU A 100 3.27 -4.24 -6.23
CA LEU A 100 3.60 -3.74 -7.57
C LEU A 100 4.62 -4.64 -8.28
N ASN A 101 5.65 -5.07 -7.57
CA ASN A 101 6.65 -6.02 -8.11
C ASN A 101 5.99 -7.35 -8.51
N ALA A 102 5.09 -7.88 -7.70
CA ALA A 102 4.38 -9.12 -8.03
C ALA A 102 3.47 -8.97 -9.26
N LEU A 103 2.83 -7.80 -9.46
CA LEU A 103 2.10 -7.47 -10.69
C LEU A 103 3.03 -7.45 -11.92
N GLN A 104 4.19 -6.77 -11.81
CA GLN A 104 5.20 -6.72 -12.88
C GLN A 104 5.69 -8.11 -13.24
N GLN A 105 6.03 -8.94 -12.25
CA GLN A 105 6.44 -10.33 -12.47
C GLN A 105 5.33 -11.17 -13.14
N THR A 106 4.05 -10.88 -12.86
CA THR A 106 2.95 -11.57 -13.53
C THR A 106 2.96 -11.29 -15.03
N ILE A 107 3.24 -10.05 -15.44
CA ILE A 107 3.33 -9.65 -16.85
C ILE A 107 4.57 -10.26 -17.50
N GLU A 108 5.72 -10.16 -16.83
CA GLU A 108 7.01 -10.60 -17.38
C GLU A 108 7.08 -12.12 -17.57
N LYS A 109 6.65 -12.89 -16.56
CA LYS A 109 6.76 -14.36 -16.57
C LYS A 109 5.61 -15.03 -17.33
N TYR A 110 4.44 -14.42 -17.34
CA TYR A 110 3.23 -15.04 -17.92
C TYR A 110 2.51 -14.10 -18.90
N PRO A 111 3.21 -13.54 -19.93
CA PRO A 111 2.69 -12.46 -20.77
C PRO A 111 1.40 -12.79 -21.52
N ASN A 112 1.18 -14.06 -21.84
CA ASN A 112 -0.01 -14.53 -22.58
C ASN A 112 -1.18 -14.93 -21.66
N SER A 113 -1.05 -14.75 -20.34
CA SER A 113 -2.11 -15.11 -19.41
C SER A 113 -3.14 -13.99 -19.23
N LYS A 114 -4.37 -14.38 -18.90
CA LYS A 114 -5.41 -13.41 -18.50
C LYS A 114 -4.99 -12.56 -17.28
N HIS A 115 -4.14 -13.14 -16.41
CA HIS A 115 -3.65 -12.45 -15.21
C HIS A 115 -2.63 -11.36 -15.56
N ALA A 116 -1.82 -11.53 -16.63
CA ALA A 116 -0.95 -10.47 -17.12
C ALA A 116 -1.77 -9.28 -17.68
N VAL A 117 -2.84 -9.54 -18.42
CA VAL A 117 -3.74 -8.48 -18.89
C VAL A 117 -4.37 -7.72 -17.73
N GLN A 118 -4.76 -8.42 -16.69
CA GLN A 118 -5.32 -7.80 -15.48
C GLN A 118 -4.26 -6.99 -14.73
N ALA A 119 -3.07 -7.55 -14.52
CA ALA A 119 -1.95 -6.89 -13.86
C ALA A 119 -1.54 -5.59 -14.60
N THR A 120 -1.53 -5.60 -15.94
CA THR A 120 -1.25 -4.40 -16.74
C THR A 120 -2.23 -3.28 -16.42
N LYS A 121 -3.53 -3.58 -16.43
CA LYS A 121 -4.57 -2.58 -16.11
C LYS A 121 -4.45 -2.04 -14.69
N GLU A 122 -4.06 -2.89 -13.73
CA GLU A 122 -3.86 -2.47 -12.34
C GLU A 122 -2.64 -1.57 -12.19
N ILE A 123 -1.53 -1.85 -12.89
CA ILE A 123 -0.34 -1.00 -12.90
C ILE A 123 -0.64 0.37 -13.53
N GLU A 124 -1.36 0.41 -14.65
CA GLU A 124 -1.76 1.67 -15.30
C GLU A 124 -2.58 2.57 -14.36
N ASN A 125 -3.40 2.00 -13.50
CA ASN A 125 -4.25 2.72 -12.55
C ASN A 125 -3.69 2.76 -11.13
N PHE A 126 -2.46 2.29 -10.92
CA PHE A 126 -1.91 2.06 -9.58
C PHE A 126 -1.86 3.33 -8.72
N PRO A 127 -1.40 4.50 -9.20
CA PRO A 127 -1.42 5.72 -8.41
C PRO A 127 -2.82 6.12 -7.94
N ALA A 128 -3.82 5.98 -8.80
CA ALA A 128 -5.21 6.29 -8.44
C ALA A 128 -5.76 5.30 -7.40
N TRP A 129 -5.43 4.02 -7.57
CA TRP A 129 -5.82 2.99 -6.60
C TRP A 129 -5.18 3.23 -5.22
N VAL A 130 -3.88 3.57 -5.16
CA VAL A 130 -3.17 3.88 -3.89
C VAL A 130 -3.79 5.09 -3.21
N PHE A 131 -4.09 6.17 -3.96
CA PHE A 131 -4.72 7.36 -3.41
C PHE A 131 -6.10 7.07 -2.83
N ASN A 132 -6.97 6.38 -3.57
CA ASN A 132 -8.29 5.99 -3.12
C ASN A 132 -8.23 5.08 -1.88
N LYS A 133 -7.22 4.19 -1.82
CA LYS A 133 -6.96 3.35 -0.65
C LYS A 133 -6.57 4.20 0.55
N ALA A 134 -5.68 5.19 0.39
CA ALA A 134 -5.30 6.11 1.45
C ALA A 134 -6.52 6.85 2.03
N GLU A 135 -7.38 7.40 1.18
CA GLU A 135 -8.62 8.04 1.62
C GLU A 135 -9.56 7.06 2.35
N SER A 136 -9.68 5.83 1.86
CA SER A 136 -10.49 4.79 2.53
C SER A 136 -9.93 4.43 3.90
N LEU A 137 -8.61 4.29 4.03
CA LEU A 137 -7.92 4.04 5.30
C LEU A 137 -8.17 5.18 6.28
N ARG A 138 -8.07 6.46 5.84
CA ARG A 138 -8.42 7.62 6.68
C ARG A 138 -9.86 7.55 7.20
N ARG A 139 -10.83 7.26 6.33
CA ARG A 139 -12.24 7.12 6.73
C ARG A 139 -12.45 6.03 7.78
N ARG A 140 -11.68 4.95 7.73
CA ARG A 140 -11.72 3.86 8.73
C ARG A 140 -10.90 4.14 9.98
N LYS A 141 -10.22 5.30 10.04
CA LYS A 141 -9.30 5.70 11.11
C LYS A 141 -8.00 4.88 11.17
N ASP A 142 -7.65 4.19 10.10
CA ASP A 142 -6.36 3.54 9.91
C ASP A 142 -5.33 4.59 9.45
N ILE A 143 -5.05 5.56 10.34
CA ILE A 143 -4.36 6.81 10.01
C ILE A 143 -2.91 6.58 9.57
N LYS A 144 -2.20 5.69 10.26
CA LYS A 144 -0.80 5.38 9.94
C LYS A 144 -0.66 4.81 8.53
N GLU A 145 -1.51 3.87 8.17
CA GLU A 145 -1.54 3.24 6.86
C GLU A 145 -1.97 4.23 5.78
N SER A 146 -2.90 5.14 6.09
CA SER A 146 -3.30 6.22 5.18
C SER A 146 -2.11 7.13 4.85
N ILE A 147 -1.38 7.62 5.84
CA ILE A 147 -0.17 8.43 5.65
C ILE A 147 0.87 7.65 4.85
N SER A 148 1.11 6.38 5.19
CA SER A 148 2.07 5.52 4.46
C SER A 148 1.74 5.40 2.97
N ASN A 149 0.46 5.22 2.62
CA ASN A 149 0.04 5.14 1.22
C ASN A 149 0.20 6.49 0.49
N CYS A 150 -0.12 7.62 1.15
CA CYS A 150 0.13 8.95 0.60
C CYS A 150 1.63 9.20 0.39
N SER A 151 2.48 8.87 1.38
CA SER A 151 3.94 9.02 1.28
C SER A 151 4.51 8.20 0.14
N TYR A 152 4.02 6.96 -0.04
CA TYR A 152 4.42 6.13 -1.19
C TYR A 152 4.18 6.82 -2.53
N LEU A 153 3.03 7.49 -2.71
CA LEU A 153 2.76 8.26 -3.94
C LEU A 153 3.71 9.44 -4.11
N VAL A 154 3.94 10.18 -3.06
CA VAL A 154 4.85 11.34 -3.08
C VAL A 154 6.27 10.94 -3.46
N GLU A 155 6.75 9.82 -2.92
CA GLU A 155 8.12 9.34 -3.10
C GLU A 155 8.33 8.63 -4.46
N ASN A 156 7.35 7.86 -4.93
CA ASN A 156 7.54 7.00 -6.10
C ASN A 156 6.85 7.52 -7.38
N TYR A 157 5.97 8.52 -7.25
CA TYR A 157 5.19 9.08 -8.36
C TYR A 157 5.15 10.61 -8.29
N SER A 158 6.28 11.26 -8.00
CA SER A 158 6.38 12.72 -7.77
C SER A 158 5.74 13.55 -8.88
N ASP A 159 5.84 13.12 -10.13
CA ASP A 159 5.31 13.84 -11.30
C ASP A 159 3.82 13.56 -11.57
N HIS A 160 3.22 12.62 -10.84
CA HIS A 160 1.82 12.28 -11.03
C HIS A 160 0.90 13.29 -10.31
N PRO A 161 -0.20 13.78 -10.94
CA PRO A 161 -1.08 14.80 -10.35
C PRO A 161 -1.66 14.45 -8.97
N LEU A 162 -1.79 13.15 -8.68
CA LEU A 162 -2.28 12.68 -7.37
C LEU A 162 -1.25 12.83 -6.25
N SER A 163 0.04 13.00 -6.55
CA SER A 163 1.08 13.15 -5.52
C SER A 163 0.97 14.48 -4.78
N ALA A 164 0.62 15.55 -5.48
CA ALA A 164 0.29 16.83 -4.84
C ALA A 164 -0.95 16.70 -3.92
N LYS A 165 -1.97 15.95 -4.36
CA LYS A 165 -3.16 15.67 -3.54
C LYS A 165 -2.83 14.80 -2.34
N ALA A 166 -1.96 13.80 -2.51
CA ALA A 166 -1.50 12.94 -1.44
C ALA A 166 -0.71 13.73 -0.39
N GLN A 167 0.20 14.61 -0.83
CA GLN A 167 0.94 15.49 0.07
C GLN A 167 0.01 16.44 0.85
N TYR A 168 -0.98 17.00 0.17
CA TYR A 168 -2.01 17.84 0.81
C TYR A 168 -2.84 17.02 1.82
N LEU A 169 -3.23 15.79 1.47
CA LEU A 169 -3.99 14.89 2.35
C LEU A 169 -3.20 14.53 3.63
N ILE A 170 -1.87 14.38 3.55
CA ILE A 170 -1.03 14.20 4.74
C ILE A 170 -1.18 15.41 5.67
N GLY A 171 -1.10 16.63 5.14
CA GLY A 171 -1.34 17.86 5.92
C GLY A 171 -2.71 17.87 6.59
N ASP A 172 -3.75 17.50 5.85
CA ASP A 172 -5.11 17.40 6.35
C ASP A 172 -5.28 16.37 7.47
N ILE A 173 -4.59 15.24 7.37
CA ILE A 173 -4.59 14.20 8.42
C ILE A 173 -3.96 14.75 9.70
N TYR A 174 -2.79 15.38 9.60
CA TYR A 174 -2.15 15.98 10.77
C TYR A 174 -3.01 17.08 11.41
N MET A 175 -3.66 17.91 10.59
CA MET A 175 -4.52 18.97 11.07
C MET A 175 -5.79 18.46 11.76
N ASN A 176 -6.52 17.55 11.09
CA ASN A 176 -7.90 17.23 11.48
C ASN A 176 -8.03 15.93 12.28
N ASP A 177 -7.18 14.94 12.01
CA ASP A 177 -7.25 13.63 12.67
C ASP A 177 -6.29 13.54 13.85
N LEU A 178 -5.04 14.02 13.70
CA LEU A 178 -4.00 13.96 14.73
C LEU A 178 -3.91 15.24 15.58
N ARG A 179 -4.40 16.38 15.07
CA ARG A 179 -4.32 17.71 15.69
C ARG A 179 -2.88 18.15 16.00
N ASP A 180 -1.95 17.72 15.16
CA ASP A 180 -0.56 18.14 15.17
C ASP A 180 -0.38 19.27 14.14
N PHE A 181 -0.60 20.50 14.60
CA PHE A 181 -0.68 21.67 13.74
C PHE A 181 0.68 22.09 13.17
N ASP A 182 1.75 21.87 13.92
CA ASP A 182 3.11 22.19 13.45
C ASP A 182 3.52 21.24 12.32
N THR A 183 3.24 19.96 12.45
CA THR A 183 3.47 19.00 11.38
C THR A 183 2.54 19.28 10.20
N ALA A 184 1.27 19.62 10.42
CA ALA A 184 0.35 19.98 9.33
C ALA A 184 0.88 21.16 8.50
N ILE A 185 1.36 22.24 9.15
CA ILE A 185 1.99 23.38 8.47
C ILE A 185 3.18 22.91 7.63
N ASN A 186 4.04 22.05 8.17
CA ASN A 186 5.21 21.54 7.44
C ASN A 186 4.80 20.72 6.21
N GLU A 187 3.78 19.89 6.32
CA GLU A 187 3.29 19.07 5.21
C GLU A 187 2.63 19.94 4.12
N TYR A 188 1.86 20.98 4.49
CA TYR A 188 1.35 21.97 3.52
C TYR A 188 2.46 22.78 2.85
N ARG A 189 3.55 23.12 3.57
CA ARG A 189 4.72 23.78 2.96
C ARG A 189 5.41 22.90 1.93
N LYS A 190 5.43 21.58 2.11
CA LYS A 190 5.92 20.64 1.08
C LYS A 190 5.09 20.71 -0.20
N VAL A 191 3.75 20.90 -0.10
CA VAL A 191 2.92 21.13 -1.30
C VAL A 191 3.41 22.36 -2.07
N LEU A 192 3.69 23.45 -1.35
CA LEU A 192 4.13 24.71 -1.96
C LEU A 192 5.51 24.65 -2.60
N SER A 193 6.41 23.84 -2.06
CA SER A 193 7.81 23.74 -2.52
C SER A 193 8.06 22.64 -3.53
N GLN A 194 7.36 21.51 -3.44
CA GLN A 194 7.63 20.33 -4.26
C GLN A 194 6.64 20.17 -5.42
N PHE A 195 5.44 20.74 -5.30
CA PHE A 195 4.36 20.56 -6.27
C PHE A 195 3.87 21.88 -6.86
N SER A 196 4.83 22.71 -7.28
CA SER A 196 4.53 24.00 -7.92
C SER A 196 3.72 23.79 -9.21
N GLY A 197 2.68 24.62 -9.39
CA GLY A 197 1.74 24.50 -10.51
C GLY A 197 0.66 23.43 -10.33
N SER A 198 0.64 22.71 -9.21
CA SER A 198 -0.46 21.82 -8.88
C SER A 198 -1.68 22.62 -8.41
N GLY A 199 -2.88 22.13 -8.61
CA GLY A 199 -4.09 22.78 -8.08
C GLY A 199 -4.19 22.82 -6.55
N GLN A 200 -3.22 22.24 -5.82
CA GLN A 200 -3.25 22.14 -4.36
C GLN A 200 -2.52 23.29 -3.63
N GLU A 201 -1.68 24.05 -4.33
CA GLU A 201 -0.88 25.13 -3.71
C GLU A 201 -1.72 26.20 -3.03
N ALA A 202 -2.77 26.69 -3.70
CA ALA A 202 -3.63 27.72 -3.13
C ALA A 202 -4.32 27.22 -1.86
N HIS A 203 -4.82 25.97 -1.88
CA HIS A 203 -5.44 25.38 -0.70
C HIS A 203 -4.43 25.21 0.44
N ALA A 204 -3.23 24.73 0.15
CA ALA A 204 -2.17 24.56 1.16
C ALA A 204 -1.76 25.91 1.77
N GLN A 205 -1.58 26.94 0.95
CA GLN A 205 -1.25 28.30 1.42
C GLN A 205 -2.35 28.87 2.32
N PHE A 206 -3.61 28.68 1.95
CA PHE A 206 -4.76 29.09 2.76
C PHE A 206 -4.77 28.36 4.11
N MET A 207 -4.57 27.03 4.11
CA MET A 207 -4.61 26.22 5.34
C MET A 207 -3.50 26.63 6.33
N ILE A 208 -2.32 26.98 5.86
CA ILE A 208 -1.24 27.50 6.71
C ILE A 208 -1.71 28.80 7.40
N GLY A 209 -2.26 29.75 6.64
CA GLY A 209 -2.82 30.98 7.18
C GLY A 209 -3.92 30.73 8.20
N TYR A 210 -4.84 29.82 7.87
CA TYR A 210 -5.95 29.42 8.75
C TYR A 210 -5.47 28.84 10.09
N ILE A 211 -4.47 27.96 10.06
CA ILE A 211 -3.91 27.38 11.29
C ILE A 211 -3.32 28.47 12.17
N TYR A 212 -2.54 29.39 11.61
CA TYR A 212 -1.98 30.51 12.38
C TYR A 212 -3.07 31.44 12.94
N ALA A 213 -4.09 31.76 12.13
CA ALA A 213 -5.16 32.68 12.54
C ALA A 213 -6.05 32.07 13.63
N ASN A 214 -6.55 30.86 13.36
CA ASN A 214 -7.69 30.33 14.10
C ASN A 214 -7.30 29.34 15.20
N ILE A 215 -6.15 28.69 15.08
CA ILE A 215 -5.71 27.66 16.01
C ILE A 215 -4.57 28.15 16.89
N LEU A 216 -3.47 28.61 16.29
CA LEU A 216 -2.28 29.08 17.02
C LEU A 216 -2.42 30.53 17.52
N LYS A 217 -3.42 31.28 17.02
CA LYS A 217 -3.67 32.69 17.37
C LYS A 217 -2.48 33.61 17.10
N ASP A 218 -1.64 33.26 16.13
CA ASP A 218 -0.51 34.06 15.68
C ASP A 218 -0.94 34.94 14.50
N SER A 219 -1.56 36.10 14.83
CA SER A 219 -2.07 37.01 13.82
C SER A 219 -0.97 37.56 12.91
N ALA A 220 0.27 37.68 13.39
CA ALA A 220 1.37 38.21 12.58
C ALA A 220 1.74 37.23 11.46
N LYS A 221 1.88 35.93 11.79
CA LYS A 221 2.14 34.88 10.79
C LYS A 221 0.94 34.70 9.88
N ALA A 222 -0.28 34.64 10.43
CA ALA A 222 -1.49 34.52 9.63
C ALA A 222 -1.60 35.60 8.56
N LYS A 223 -1.35 36.87 8.95
CA LYS A 223 -1.33 38.01 8.03
C LYS A 223 -0.35 37.80 6.88
N ASN A 224 0.86 37.40 7.20
CA ASN A 224 1.89 37.15 6.18
C ASN A 224 1.48 36.03 5.20
N GLU A 225 0.92 34.93 5.70
CA GLU A 225 0.48 33.80 4.85
C GLU A 225 -0.71 34.18 3.95
N TYR A 226 -1.67 34.96 4.47
CA TYR A 226 -2.81 35.45 3.70
C TYR A 226 -2.42 36.47 2.64
N GLN A 227 -1.47 37.39 2.97
CA GLN A 227 -0.92 38.33 1.99
C GLN A 227 -0.15 37.59 0.89
N THR A 228 0.62 36.59 1.25
CA THR A 228 1.31 35.69 0.30
C THR A 228 0.32 34.97 -0.60
N PHE A 229 -0.78 34.50 -0.05
CA PHE A 229 -1.86 33.88 -0.85
C PHE A 229 -2.41 34.86 -1.88
N LEU A 230 -2.80 36.07 -1.46
CA LEU A 230 -3.39 37.08 -2.36
C LEU A 230 -2.42 37.54 -3.45
N THR A 231 -1.12 37.53 -3.16
CA THR A 231 -0.07 37.85 -4.13
C THR A 231 0.12 36.76 -5.16
N ARG A 232 0.17 35.49 -4.72
CA ARG A 232 0.43 34.36 -5.59
C ARG A 232 -0.83 33.91 -6.36
N PHE A 233 -2.00 34.01 -5.73
CA PHE A 233 -3.26 33.46 -6.24
C PHE A 233 -4.40 34.50 -6.26
N PRO A 234 -4.20 35.68 -6.86
CA PRO A 234 -5.16 36.83 -6.73
C PRO A 234 -6.53 36.55 -7.35
N LYS A 235 -6.63 35.58 -8.28
CA LYS A 235 -7.87 35.22 -8.99
C LYS A 235 -8.41 33.84 -8.57
N HIS A 236 -7.85 33.21 -7.56
CA HIS A 236 -8.34 31.92 -7.07
C HIS A 236 -9.68 32.08 -6.35
N ASP A 237 -10.53 31.06 -6.41
CA ASP A 237 -11.88 31.07 -5.80
C ASP A 237 -11.86 31.32 -4.29
N LEU A 238 -10.77 31.00 -3.60
CA LEU A 238 -10.57 31.29 -2.17
C LEU A 238 -10.18 32.76 -1.89
N SER A 239 -9.83 33.59 -2.91
CA SER A 239 -9.33 34.93 -2.68
C SER A 239 -10.33 35.86 -1.96
N PRO A 240 -11.65 35.80 -2.18
CA PRO A 240 -12.62 36.56 -1.38
C PRO A 240 -12.61 36.11 0.09
N SER A 241 -12.53 34.83 0.37
CA SER A 241 -12.48 34.29 1.74
C SER A 241 -11.19 34.74 2.45
N VAL A 242 -10.05 34.68 1.74
CA VAL A 242 -8.76 35.13 2.30
C VAL A 242 -8.77 36.62 2.63
N ARG A 243 -9.38 37.47 1.78
CA ARG A 243 -9.56 38.92 2.10
C ARG A 243 -10.41 39.10 3.33
N PHE A 244 -11.52 38.36 3.43
CA PHE A 244 -12.37 38.42 4.61
C PHE A 244 -11.61 38.04 5.88
N GLU A 245 -10.89 36.92 5.86
CA GLU A 245 -10.05 36.47 6.99
C GLU A 245 -9.02 37.52 7.39
N LEU A 246 -8.39 38.18 6.39
CA LEU A 246 -7.40 39.21 6.62
C LEU A 246 -8.00 40.51 7.22
N ASP A 247 -9.18 40.95 6.76
CA ASP A 247 -9.86 42.17 7.21
C ASP A 247 -10.37 42.05 8.64
N PHE A 248 -10.68 40.83 9.07
CA PHE A 248 -11.21 40.55 10.41
C PHE A 248 -10.22 39.82 11.32
N LEU A 249 -8.97 39.70 10.89
CA LEU A 249 -7.93 39.00 11.63
C LEU A 249 -7.74 39.58 13.05
N GLY A 250 -7.91 38.75 14.06
CA GLY A 250 -7.76 39.12 15.48
C GLY A 250 -8.95 39.89 16.08
N LYS A 251 -10.04 40.06 15.34
CA LYS A 251 -11.28 40.67 15.87
C LYS A 251 -12.17 39.59 16.51
N ASP A 252 -12.93 40.03 17.52
CA ASP A 252 -13.98 39.16 18.09
C ASP A 252 -15.14 39.01 17.10
N ILE A 253 -15.85 37.86 17.15
CA ILE A 253 -16.99 37.60 16.28
C ILE A 253 -18.08 38.67 16.35
N ASN A 254 -18.26 39.30 17.52
CA ASN A 254 -19.20 40.37 17.73
C ASN A 254 -18.77 41.69 17.06
N GLU A 255 -17.50 41.82 16.71
CA GLU A 255 -16.95 43.00 16.00
C GLU A 255 -17.08 42.85 14.49
N ILE A 256 -17.51 41.71 14.00
CA ILE A 256 -17.67 41.40 12.57
C ILE A 256 -19.10 41.71 12.13
N PRO A 257 -19.33 42.82 11.39
CA PRO A 257 -20.66 43.29 11.02
C PRO A 257 -21.48 42.23 10.28
N ALA A 258 -20.82 41.45 9.40
CA ALA A 258 -21.46 40.40 8.61
C ALA A 258 -21.94 39.21 9.44
N LEU A 259 -21.46 39.02 10.66
CA LEU A 259 -21.77 37.87 11.53
C LEU A 259 -22.67 38.21 12.72
N LYS A 260 -23.00 39.52 12.94
CA LYS A 260 -23.85 39.97 14.05
C LYS A 260 -25.24 39.29 14.10
N HIS A 261 -25.73 38.79 12.98
CA HIS A 261 -27.03 38.13 12.91
C HIS A 261 -27.00 36.67 13.40
N ILE A 262 -25.83 36.12 13.65
CA ILE A 262 -25.67 34.71 14.11
C ILE A 262 -25.57 34.67 15.64
N THR A 263 -25.24 35.79 16.28
CA THR A 263 -25.00 35.90 17.73
C THR A 263 -26.13 36.57 18.49
N SER A 264 -27.17 37.02 17.80
CA SER A 264 -28.40 37.59 18.34
C SER A 264 -29.56 36.57 18.23
#